data_1c75e0754dd077cd4f7f05398a2bdc5c
#
_entry.id   1c75e0754dd077cd4f7f05398a2bdc5c
#
_cell.length_a   1.000
_cell.length_b   1.000
_cell.length_c   1.000
_cell.angle_alpha   90.00
_cell.angle_beta   90.00
_cell.angle_gamma   90.00
#
_symmetry.space_group_name_H-M   'P 1'
#
loop_
_entity.id
_entity.type
_entity.pdbx_description
1 polymer ?
#
loop_
_entity_poly.entity_id
_entity_poly.type
_entity_poly.pdbx_seq_one_letter_code
_entity_poly.pdbx_strand_id
1 'polypeptide(L)'
;MFLNKFWPNNTFKQILIIYIPWRLALFLALFFAVNFIPLAGKNFLGGGIGNYTANPYLFAWANFDGEHYLSIAQFGYKDLEQAFFPIYPAIIHLLSFPWQHSFISVTLIGLLISNISFFLALYFLFKLLRFDYSVRISYLVLLIILAFPTAFYFASVYNEALFFLLAILTFYFARKKRWFWVGIFGMVAAATRVFGIILFLALLIEAWQGRVKIGSYFWILLIPLGLIAYMIYQWVSVADPLAFYHLQTIVGPQHESGIILLPQVYFRYIKILLTSGLSNPIYSIMVLEFVVGLSFFILPIIGFLKKVRLSYLAFALIGFLLPSVQGSFSSAPRYVLILFPSFLVLGIIVDGLPKLFKIGYFIMSGILLIFFSMLFFRGYWVA
;
A
#
# COMPACT_ATOMS: atom_id res chain seq x y z
N MET A 1 -17.87 -20.58 -19.30
CA MET A 1 -17.99 -20.55 -20.75
C MET A 1 -18.57 -19.25 -21.31
N PHE A 2 -19.38 -18.49 -20.56
CA PHE A 2 -20.00 -17.22 -21.03
C PHE A 2 -19.05 -16.00 -21.12
N LEU A 3 -17.91 -15.98 -20.42
CA LEU A 3 -16.97 -14.85 -20.42
C LEU A 3 -16.06 -14.75 -21.66
N ASN A 4 -15.90 -15.83 -22.43
CA ASN A 4 -14.94 -15.85 -23.56
C ASN A 4 -15.36 -15.02 -24.79
N LYS A 5 -16.64 -14.67 -24.93
CA LYS A 5 -17.14 -13.94 -26.12
C LYS A 5 -17.00 -12.42 -26.02
N PHE A 6 -16.90 -11.87 -24.80
CA PHE A 6 -16.78 -10.43 -24.52
C PHE A 6 -15.43 -10.02 -23.90
N TRP A 7 -14.53 -10.97 -23.65
CA TRP A 7 -13.26 -10.68 -23.01
C TRP A 7 -12.25 -10.19 -24.08
N PRO A 8 -11.80 -8.93 -24.00
CA PRO A 8 -10.91 -8.36 -25.02
C PRO A 8 -9.57 -9.09 -25.06
N ASN A 9 -8.98 -9.25 -26.24
CA ASN A 9 -7.65 -9.85 -26.41
C ASN A 9 -6.50 -8.95 -25.87
N ASN A 10 -6.81 -7.70 -25.48
CA ASN A 10 -5.84 -6.74 -25.00
C ASN A 10 -5.84 -6.69 -23.46
N THR A 11 -4.71 -7.03 -22.85
CA THR A 11 -4.50 -7.00 -21.38
C THR A 11 -4.89 -5.67 -20.74
N PHE A 12 -4.60 -4.54 -21.40
CA PHE A 12 -4.96 -3.22 -20.88
C PHE A 12 -6.47 -3.07 -20.72
N LYS A 13 -7.24 -3.45 -21.75
CA LYS A 13 -8.72 -3.42 -21.71
C LYS A 13 -9.28 -4.39 -20.66
N GLN A 14 -8.65 -5.56 -20.49
CA GLN A 14 -9.06 -6.55 -19.49
C GLN A 14 -8.91 -6.00 -18.07
N ILE A 15 -7.80 -5.32 -17.78
CA ILE A 15 -7.58 -4.70 -16.48
C ILE A 15 -8.54 -3.52 -16.26
N LEU A 16 -8.83 -2.75 -17.30
CA LEU A 16 -9.80 -1.65 -17.22
C LEU A 16 -11.20 -2.16 -16.84
N ILE A 17 -11.61 -3.32 -17.37
CA ILE A 17 -12.90 -3.94 -17.05
C ILE A 17 -13.02 -4.34 -15.58
N ILE A 18 -11.95 -4.71 -14.91
CA ILE A 18 -11.99 -5.04 -13.47
C ILE A 18 -11.76 -3.81 -12.60
N TYR A 19 -10.99 -2.83 -13.08
CA TYR A 19 -10.64 -1.62 -12.35
C TYR A 19 -11.81 -0.64 -12.24
N ILE A 20 -12.52 -0.38 -13.34
CA ILE A 20 -13.63 0.58 -13.36
C ILE A 20 -14.76 0.19 -12.39
N PRO A 21 -15.30 -1.05 -12.40
CA PRO A 21 -16.32 -1.44 -11.44
C PRO A 21 -15.86 -1.34 -9.98
N TRP A 22 -14.60 -1.70 -9.69
CA TRP A 22 -14.01 -1.52 -8.36
C TRP A 22 -14.01 -0.04 -7.94
N ARG A 23 -13.60 0.85 -8.84
CA ARG A 23 -13.56 2.29 -8.55
C ARG A 23 -14.97 2.86 -8.36
N LEU A 24 -15.93 2.45 -9.16
CA LEU A 24 -17.33 2.80 -9.02
C LEU A 24 -17.94 2.30 -7.71
N ALA A 25 -17.61 1.07 -7.29
CA ALA A 25 -18.06 0.53 -6.00
C ALA A 25 -17.55 1.37 -4.82
N LEU A 26 -16.30 1.85 -4.87
CA LEU A 26 -15.78 2.76 -3.85
C LEU A 26 -16.45 4.15 -3.87
N PHE A 27 -16.82 4.69 -5.03
CA PHE A 27 -17.61 5.92 -5.10
C PHE A 27 -19.02 5.72 -4.53
N LEU A 28 -19.65 4.58 -4.79
CA LEU A 28 -20.94 4.25 -4.16
C LEU A 28 -20.79 4.12 -2.65
N ALA A 29 -19.73 3.48 -2.17
CA ALA A 29 -19.43 3.39 -0.74
C ALA A 29 -19.26 4.79 -0.12
N LEU A 30 -18.55 5.70 -0.79
CA LEU A 30 -18.42 7.09 -0.36
C LEU A 30 -19.79 7.80 -0.30
N PHE A 31 -20.62 7.64 -1.35
CA PHE A 31 -21.95 8.22 -1.38
C PHE A 31 -22.79 7.76 -0.19
N PHE A 32 -22.86 6.46 0.07
CA PHE A 32 -23.57 5.92 1.22
C PHE A 32 -22.97 6.36 2.55
N ALA A 33 -21.62 6.39 2.66
CA ALA A 33 -20.94 6.83 3.86
C ALA A 33 -21.33 8.27 4.23
N VAL A 34 -21.27 9.20 3.27
CA VAL A 34 -21.57 10.62 3.50
C VAL A 34 -23.01 10.83 3.94
N ASN A 35 -23.95 10.04 3.40
CA ASN A 35 -25.38 10.25 3.67
C ASN A 35 -25.89 9.49 4.90
N PHE A 36 -25.26 8.38 5.31
CA PHE A 36 -25.82 7.49 6.33
C PHE A 36 -24.91 7.26 7.54
N ILE A 37 -23.61 7.59 7.46
CA ILE A 37 -22.69 7.39 8.58
C ILE A 37 -22.30 8.75 9.17
N PRO A 38 -22.43 8.94 10.51
CA PRO A 38 -21.98 10.18 11.15
C PRO A 38 -20.47 10.34 11.06
N LEU A 39 -19.96 11.57 11.20
CA LEU A 39 -18.51 11.81 11.32
C LEU A 39 -18.01 11.26 12.66
N ALA A 40 -16.83 10.60 12.64
CA ALA A 40 -16.18 10.11 13.84
C ALA A 40 -15.63 11.25 14.71
N GLY A 41 -15.20 12.35 14.08
CA GLY A 41 -14.61 13.51 14.74
C GLY A 41 -14.37 14.64 13.76
N LYS A 42 -13.67 15.70 14.21
CA LYS A 42 -13.35 16.88 13.40
C LYS A 42 -11.88 16.96 13.01
N ASN A 43 -11.04 16.06 13.51
CA ASN A 43 -9.60 16.03 13.28
C ASN A 43 -9.25 15.05 12.15
N PHE A 44 -8.14 15.29 11.47
CA PHE A 44 -7.58 14.45 10.42
C PHE A 44 -8.54 14.20 9.25
N LEU A 45 -9.36 15.20 8.90
CA LEU A 45 -10.23 15.18 7.73
C LEU A 45 -9.58 15.93 6.58
N GLY A 46 -9.56 15.34 5.41
CA GLY A 46 -8.85 15.83 4.23
C GLY A 46 -9.06 17.32 3.93
N GLY A 47 -7.96 18.07 3.93
CA GLY A 47 -7.99 19.53 3.75
C GLY A 47 -8.52 20.32 4.95
N GLY A 48 -8.71 19.67 6.11
CA GLY A 48 -9.32 20.23 7.31
C GLY A 48 -10.84 20.21 7.28
N ILE A 49 -11.48 20.39 8.46
CA ILE A 49 -12.94 20.27 8.63
C ILE A 49 -13.74 21.19 7.69
N GLY A 50 -13.24 22.40 7.43
CA GLY A 50 -13.92 23.36 6.54
C GLY A 50 -14.02 22.87 5.10
N ASN A 51 -12.89 22.44 4.52
CA ASN A 51 -12.85 21.89 3.16
C ASN A 51 -13.63 20.57 3.07
N TYR A 52 -13.47 19.69 4.06
CA TYR A 52 -14.18 18.43 4.11
C TYR A 52 -15.71 18.64 4.13
N THR A 53 -16.24 19.53 4.97
CA THR A 53 -17.68 19.79 5.04
C THR A 53 -18.23 20.48 3.80
N ALA A 54 -17.42 21.34 3.15
CA ALA A 54 -17.78 21.98 1.89
C ALA A 54 -17.91 20.99 0.72
N ASN A 55 -17.01 19.99 0.66
CA ASN A 55 -17.05 18.96 -0.38
C ASN A 55 -16.54 17.59 0.13
N PRO A 56 -17.36 16.85 0.89
CA PRO A 56 -16.97 15.55 1.45
C PRO A 56 -16.67 14.50 0.35
N TYR A 57 -17.30 14.61 -0.83
CA TYR A 57 -17.09 13.67 -1.94
C TYR A 57 -15.69 13.78 -2.56
N LEU A 58 -15.02 14.91 -2.39
CA LEU A 58 -13.65 15.11 -2.83
C LEU A 58 -12.66 14.85 -1.69
N PHE A 59 -12.86 15.48 -0.54
CA PHE A 59 -11.85 15.52 0.51
C PHE A 59 -11.81 14.26 1.39
N ALA A 60 -12.87 13.43 1.43
CA ALA A 60 -12.86 12.18 2.17
C ALA A 60 -11.76 11.18 1.72
N TRP A 61 -11.27 11.31 0.51
CA TRP A 61 -10.15 10.51 -0.01
C TRP A 61 -8.79 10.91 0.56
N ALA A 62 -8.72 12.02 1.27
CA ALA A 62 -7.48 12.56 1.84
C ALA A 62 -7.51 12.61 3.39
N ASN A 63 -8.35 11.80 4.04
CA ASN A 63 -8.39 11.71 5.49
C ASN A 63 -7.06 11.15 6.05
N PHE A 64 -6.73 11.45 7.29
CA PHE A 64 -5.54 11.02 8.03
C PHE A 64 -4.23 11.42 7.32
N ASP A 65 -3.37 10.47 6.97
CA ASP A 65 -2.09 10.75 6.30
C ASP A 65 -2.26 11.56 5.01
N GLY A 66 -3.41 11.42 4.33
CA GLY A 66 -3.74 12.21 3.15
C GLY A 66 -3.73 13.72 3.41
N GLU A 67 -4.16 14.17 4.59
CA GLU A 67 -4.12 15.58 4.98
C GLU A 67 -2.67 16.10 5.03
N HIS A 68 -1.74 15.30 5.56
CA HIS A 68 -0.31 15.63 5.59
C HIS A 68 0.28 15.70 4.17
N TYR A 69 -0.06 14.78 3.28
CA TYR A 69 0.40 14.87 1.88
C TYR A 69 -0.12 16.12 1.17
N LEU A 70 -1.38 16.54 1.43
CA LEU A 70 -1.92 17.79 0.90
C LEU A 70 -1.17 19.00 1.47
N SER A 71 -0.92 19.01 2.80
CA SER A 71 -0.19 20.08 3.49
C SER A 71 1.22 20.23 2.92
N ILE A 72 1.99 19.14 2.83
CA ILE A 72 3.35 19.16 2.29
C ILE A 72 3.36 19.63 0.83
N ALA A 73 2.40 19.16 0.02
CA ALA A 73 2.32 19.56 -1.37
C ALA A 73 1.97 21.04 -1.54
N GLN A 74 1.21 21.64 -0.63
CA GLN A 74 0.79 23.03 -0.69
C GLN A 74 1.79 23.99 -0.04
N PHE A 75 2.32 23.64 1.11
CA PHE A 75 3.08 24.55 1.98
C PHE A 75 4.55 24.14 2.20
N GLY A 76 4.95 22.97 1.74
CA GLY A 76 6.22 22.35 2.16
C GLY A 76 6.10 21.68 3.54
N TYR A 77 7.22 21.13 4.01
CA TYR A 77 7.27 20.41 5.30
C TYR A 77 7.09 21.34 6.48
N LYS A 78 6.18 20.97 7.37
CA LYS A 78 5.96 21.55 8.71
C LYS A 78 6.39 20.56 9.78
N ASP A 79 6.27 20.95 11.06
CA ASP A 79 6.58 20.10 12.20
C ASP A 79 5.81 18.77 12.13
N LEU A 80 6.49 17.67 12.42
CA LEU A 80 6.03 16.29 12.39
C LEU A 80 5.80 15.69 10.97
N GLU A 81 5.76 16.50 9.93
CA GLU A 81 5.51 16.01 8.57
C GLU A 81 6.73 15.29 7.96
N GLN A 82 7.91 15.39 8.57
CA GLN A 82 9.12 14.67 8.16
C GLN A 82 8.97 13.13 8.28
N ALA A 83 7.93 12.63 8.94
CA ALA A 83 7.57 11.22 8.89
C ALA A 83 7.12 10.76 7.49
N PHE A 84 6.69 11.70 6.63
CA PHE A 84 6.16 11.44 5.28
C PHE A 84 7.23 11.68 4.21
N PHE A 85 7.42 10.69 3.32
CA PHE A 85 8.46 10.70 2.30
C PHE A 85 8.14 11.64 1.13
N PRO A 86 9.17 12.27 0.50
CA PRO A 86 9.01 13.48 -0.32
C PRO A 86 8.43 13.25 -1.72
N ILE A 87 8.62 12.09 -2.37
CA ILE A 87 8.36 11.94 -3.80
C ILE A 87 6.88 12.16 -4.15
N TYR A 88 5.96 11.59 -3.38
CA TYR A 88 4.53 11.72 -3.67
C TYR A 88 4.04 13.17 -3.53
N PRO A 89 4.24 13.88 -2.40
CA PRO A 89 3.82 15.27 -2.29
C PRO A 89 4.59 16.20 -3.24
N ALA A 90 5.86 15.92 -3.56
CA ALA A 90 6.63 16.72 -4.53
C ALA A 90 6.05 16.64 -5.95
N ILE A 91 5.60 15.43 -6.40
CA ILE A 91 4.93 15.29 -7.68
C ILE A 91 3.59 16.03 -7.67
N ILE A 92 2.82 15.97 -6.56
CA ILE A 92 1.57 16.73 -6.42
C ILE A 92 1.86 18.22 -6.51
N HIS A 93 2.85 18.73 -5.78
CA HIS A 93 3.27 20.13 -5.81
C HIS A 93 3.61 20.57 -7.23
N LEU A 94 4.49 19.85 -7.92
CA LEU A 94 4.91 20.16 -9.27
C LEU A 94 3.73 20.23 -10.26
N LEU A 95 2.85 19.24 -10.21
CA LEU A 95 1.74 19.14 -11.16
C LEU A 95 0.57 20.09 -10.82
N SER A 96 0.41 20.53 -9.56
CA SER A 96 -0.62 21.47 -9.15
C SER A 96 -0.22 22.94 -9.31
N PHE A 97 1.02 23.22 -9.69
CA PHE A 97 1.56 24.57 -9.90
C PHE A 97 0.66 25.49 -10.75
N PRO A 98 0.10 25.05 -11.90
CA PRO A 98 -0.76 25.91 -12.73
C PRO A 98 -2.03 26.41 -12.01
N TRP A 99 -2.45 25.74 -10.94
CA TRP A 99 -3.63 26.09 -10.13
C TRP A 99 -3.26 26.64 -8.76
N GLN A 100 -2.05 27.21 -8.62
CA GLN A 100 -1.55 27.87 -7.40
C GLN A 100 -1.65 26.99 -6.15
N HIS A 101 -1.48 25.67 -6.30
CA HIS A 101 -1.54 24.68 -5.22
C HIS A 101 -2.79 24.79 -4.34
N SER A 102 -3.96 25.16 -4.89
CA SER A 102 -5.22 25.20 -4.13
C SER A 102 -5.53 23.80 -3.55
N PHE A 103 -6.23 23.71 -2.40
CA PHE A 103 -6.60 22.42 -1.79
C PHE A 103 -7.35 21.50 -2.77
N ILE A 104 -8.21 22.07 -3.62
CA ILE A 104 -8.90 21.31 -4.67
C ILE A 104 -7.89 20.74 -5.67
N SER A 105 -6.95 21.55 -6.17
CA SER A 105 -5.99 21.10 -7.17
C SER A 105 -5.03 20.05 -6.62
N VAL A 106 -4.47 20.25 -5.42
CA VAL A 106 -3.56 19.25 -4.82
C VAL A 106 -4.30 17.93 -4.53
N THR A 107 -5.57 17.99 -4.10
CA THR A 107 -6.38 16.79 -3.88
C THR A 107 -6.67 16.05 -5.19
N LEU A 108 -7.12 16.76 -6.24
CA LEU A 108 -7.40 16.16 -7.55
C LEU A 108 -6.14 15.55 -8.17
N ILE A 109 -5.01 16.24 -8.11
CA ILE A 109 -3.72 15.74 -8.63
C ILE A 109 -3.25 14.54 -7.80
N GLY A 110 -3.35 14.58 -6.47
CA GLY A 110 -3.03 13.44 -5.61
C GLY A 110 -3.86 12.21 -5.97
N LEU A 111 -5.18 12.36 -6.12
CA LEU A 111 -6.07 11.29 -6.57
C LEU A 111 -5.70 10.78 -7.97
N LEU A 112 -5.38 11.67 -8.91
CA LEU A 112 -4.98 11.29 -10.25
C LEU A 112 -3.70 10.44 -10.24
N ILE A 113 -2.67 10.87 -9.50
CA ILE A 113 -1.40 10.14 -9.35
C ILE A 113 -1.66 8.75 -8.74
N SER A 114 -2.43 8.66 -7.65
CA SER A 114 -2.73 7.38 -6.99
C SER A 114 -3.48 6.44 -7.92
N ASN A 115 -4.54 6.90 -8.59
CA ASN A 115 -5.37 6.07 -9.45
C ASN A 115 -4.63 5.61 -10.73
N ILE A 116 -3.85 6.49 -11.37
CA ILE A 116 -3.01 6.12 -12.52
C ILE A 116 -1.93 5.13 -12.09
N SER A 117 -1.24 5.41 -10.97
CA SER A 117 -0.20 4.53 -10.45
C SER A 117 -0.75 3.14 -10.13
N PHE A 118 -1.90 3.05 -9.49
CA PHE A 118 -2.50 1.76 -9.16
C PHE A 118 -2.94 0.99 -10.40
N PHE A 119 -3.59 1.65 -11.36
CA PHE A 119 -3.95 1.03 -12.63
C PHE A 119 -2.73 0.48 -13.37
N LEU A 120 -1.66 1.26 -13.48
CA LEU A 120 -0.41 0.83 -14.08
C LEU A 120 0.28 -0.29 -13.28
N ALA A 121 0.21 -0.23 -11.94
CA ALA A 121 0.72 -1.29 -11.08
C ALA A 121 0.03 -2.63 -11.35
N LEU A 122 -1.31 -2.66 -11.47
CA LEU A 122 -2.06 -3.87 -11.83
C LEU A 122 -1.64 -4.39 -13.22
N TYR A 123 -1.44 -3.50 -14.19
CA TYR A 123 -1.00 -3.88 -15.53
C TYR A 123 0.40 -4.51 -15.55
N PHE A 124 1.35 -3.88 -14.87
CA PHE A 124 2.72 -4.40 -14.81
C PHE A 124 2.83 -5.61 -13.88
N LEU A 125 2.01 -5.69 -12.82
CA LEU A 125 1.92 -6.88 -11.97
C LEU A 125 1.41 -8.08 -12.77
N PHE A 126 0.35 -7.93 -13.55
CA PHE A 126 -0.09 -8.99 -14.46
C PHE A 126 1.06 -9.46 -15.35
N LYS A 127 1.78 -8.54 -16.00
CA LYS A 127 2.94 -8.88 -16.86
C LYS A 127 4.08 -9.55 -16.08
N LEU A 128 4.34 -9.12 -14.85
CA LEU A 128 5.35 -9.70 -13.96
C LEU A 128 4.98 -11.15 -13.61
N LEU A 129 3.74 -11.37 -13.20
CA LEU A 129 3.27 -12.72 -12.85
C LEU A 129 3.25 -13.67 -14.05
N ARG A 130 3.01 -13.18 -15.25
CA ARG A 130 3.03 -13.97 -16.47
C ARG A 130 4.40 -14.56 -16.86
N PHE A 131 5.47 -14.16 -16.20
CA PHE A 131 6.77 -14.84 -16.37
C PHE A 131 6.76 -16.25 -15.79
N ASP A 132 6.03 -16.50 -14.71
CA ASP A 132 6.13 -17.76 -13.96
C ASP A 132 4.74 -18.44 -13.76
N TYR A 133 3.63 -17.71 -13.92
CA TYR A 133 2.29 -18.17 -13.56
C TYR A 133 1.30 -18.11 -14.73
N SER A 134 0.23 -18.91 -14.63
CA SER A 134 -0.85 -18.93 -15.62
C SER A 134 -1.63 -17.61 -15.66
N VAL A 135 -2.33 -17.36 -16.79
CA VAL A 135 -3.26 -16.22 -16.93
C VAL A 135 -4.29 -16.22 -15.80
N ARG A 136 -4.82 -17.39 -15.45
CA ARG A 136 -5.83 -17.57 -14.40
C ARG A 136 -5.32 -17.11 -13.03
N ILE A 137 -4.13 -17.58 -12.61
CA ILE A 137 -3.53 -17.16 -11.33
C ILE A 137 -3.23 -15.67 -11.35
N SER A 138 -2.69 -15.15 -12.46
CA SER A 138 -2.37 -13.73 -12.59
C SER A 138 -3.59 -12.84 -12.38
N TYR A 139 -4.74 -13.14 -13.02
CA TYR A 139 -5.98 -12.39 -12.79
C TYR A 139 -6.53 -12.58 -11.38
N LEU A 140 -6.48 -13.81 -10.86
CA LEU A 140 -6.95 -14.09 -9.51
C LEU A 140 -6.23 -13.23 -8.46
N VAL A 141 -4.91 -13.06 -8.60
CA VAL A 141 -4.11 -12.17 -7.74
C VAL A 141 -4.57 -10.72 -7.84
N LEU A 142 -4.82 -10.21 -9.06
CA LEU A 142 -5.34 -8.84 -9.22
C LEU A 142 -6.70 -8.67 -8.54
N LEU A 143 -7.60 -9.64 -8.69
CA LEU A 143 -8.92 -9.60 -8.06
C LEU A 143 -8.83 -9.67 -6.53
N ILE A 144 -7.90 -10.46 -5.98
CA ILE A 144 -7.64 -10.54 -4.54
C ILE A 144 -7.13 -9.20 -4.01
N ILE A 145 -6.22 -8.52 -4.71
CA ILE A 145 -5.73 -7.18 -4.33
C ILE A 145 -6.88 -6.17 -4.36
N LEU A 146 -7.70 -6.17 -5.43
CA LEU A 146 -8.83 -5.25 -5.55
C LEU A 146 -9.91 -5.50 -4.48
N ALA A 147 -10.14 -6.76 -4.08
CA ALA A 147 -11.11 -7.11 -3.05
C ALA A 147 -10.57 -7.00 -1.63
N PHE A 148 -9.28 -6.73 -1.43
CA PHE A 148 -8.68 -6.69 -0.10
C PHE A 148 -9.32 -5.57 0.75
N PRO A 149 -9.60 -5.81 2.06
CA PRO A 149 -10.40 -4.89 2.89
C PRO A 149 -9.93 -3.45 2.96
N THR A 150 -8.63 -3.20 2.77
CA THR A 150 -8.04 -1.86 2.80
C THR A 150 -7.57 -1.36 1.42
N ALA A 151 -7.94 -2.04 0.32
CA ALA A 151 -7.50 -1.66 -1.03
C ALA A 151 -7.93 -0.23 -1.44
N PHE A 152 -8.90 0.39 -0.76
CA PHE A 152 -9.31 1.77 -0.99
C PHE A 152 -8.17 2.79 -0.78
N TYR A 153 -7.12 2.46 0.00
CA TYR A 153 -5.93 3.31 0.12
C TYR A 153 -5.22 3.52 -1.22
N PHE A 154 -5.24 2.53 -2.12
CA PHE A 154 -4.73 2.70 -3.48
C PHE A 154 -5.49 3.73 -4.32
N ALA A 155 -6.72 4.05 -3.94
CA ALA A 155 -7.56 5.04 -4.62
C ALA A 155 -7.58 6.41 -3.92
N SER A 156 -6.94 6.52 -2.75
CA SER A 156 -6.91 7.69 -1.88
C SER A 156 -5.67 8.56 -2.12
N VAL A 157 -5.60 9.74 -1.50
CA VAL A 157 -4.42 10.63 -1.56
C VAL A 157 -3.33 10.08 -0.65
N TYR A 158 -2.71 9.00 -1.09
CA TYR A 158 -1.74 8.22 -0.36
C TYR A 158 -0.61 7.76 -1.29
N ASN A 159 0.58 7.53 -0.75
CA ASN A 159 1.74 7.14 -1.54
C ASN A 159 1.81 5.63 -1.84
N GLU A 160 0.89 4.80 -1.28
CA GLU A 160 0.84 3.34 -1.45
C GLU A 160 0.79 2.93 -2.91
N ALA A 161 -0.07 3.57 -3.71
CA ALA A 161 -0.24 3.23 -5.13
C ALA A 161 1.02 3.53 -5.95
N LEU A 162 1.65 4.70 -5.72
CA LEU A 162 2.89 5.08 -6.39
C LEU A 162 4.03 4.15 -6.00
N PHE A 163 4.20 3.88 -4.70
CA PHE A 163 5.22 2.94 -4.22
C PHE A 163 5.00 1.54 -4.80
N PHE A 164 3.76 1.05 -4.81
CA PHE A 164 3.41 -0.26 -5.35
C PHE A 164 3.78 -0.37 -6.83
N LEU A 165 3.48 0.66 -7.64
CA LEU A 165 3.90 0.73 -9.04
C LEU A 165 5.43 0.65 -9.18
N LEU A 166 6.16 1.46 -8.41
CA LEU A 166 7.61 1.51 -8.46
C LEU A 166 8.24 0.16 -8.07
N ALA A 167 7.74 -0.49 -7.02
CA ALA A 167 8.18 -1.81 -6.60
C ALA A 167 7.93 -2.86 -7.69
N ILE A 168 6.73 -2.90 -8.28
CA ILE A 168 6.40 -3.80 -9.38
C ILE A 168 7.29 -3.56 -10.60
N LEU A 169 7.52 -2.30 -11.00
CA LEU A 169 8.41 -1.97 -12.12
C LEU A 169 9.85 -2.42 -11.84
N THR A 170 10.33 -2.25 -10.61
CA THR A 170 11.66 -2.70 -10.19
C THR A 170 11.82 -4.21 -10.40
N PHE A 171 10.89 -5.01 -9.91
CA PHE A 171 10.90 -6.47 -10.15
C PHE A 171 10.67 -6.84 -11.62
N TYR A 172 9.78 -6.15 -12.32
CA TYR A 172 9.52 -6.41 -13.74
C TYR A 172 10.75 -6.20 -14.61
N PHE A 173 11.51 -5.11 -14.38
CA PHE A 173 12.74 -4.84 -15.11
C PHE A 173 13.89 -5.76 -14.68
N ALA A 174 13.94 -6.19 -13.41
CA ALA A 174 14.88 -7.20 -12.97
C ALA A 174 14.65 -8.53 -13.70
N ARG A 175 13.39 -8.98 -13.83
CA ARG A 175 13.01 -10.18 -14.60
C ARG A 175 13.37 -10.04 -16.10
N LYS A 176 13.37 -8.82 -16.64
CA LYS A 176 13.84 -8.52 -17.99
C LYS A 176 15.35 -8.28 -18.11
N LYS A 177 16.10 -8.44 -17.00
CA LYS A 177 17.54 -8.19 -16.91
C LYS A 177 17.96 -6.77 -17.33
N ARG A 178 17.06 -5.78 -17.19
CA ARG A 178 17.29 -4.36 -17.50
C ARG A 178 17.67 -3.59 -16.23
N TRP A 179 18.86 -3.83 -15.71
CA TRP A 179 19.31 -3.42 -14.38
C TRP A 179 19.39 -1.90 -14.18
N PHE A 180 19.67 -1.12 -15.21
CA PHE A 180 19.60 0.34 -15.17
C PHE A 180 18.23 0.81 -14.63
N TRP A 181 17.12 0.30 -15.22
CA TRP A 181 15.78 0.65 -14.80
C TRP A 181 15.44 0.12 -13.39
N VAL A 182 16.04 -1.00 -13.00
CA VAL A 182 15.92 -1.52 -11.62
C VAL A 182 16.47 -0.50 -10.62
N GLY A 183 17.67 0.05 -10.90
CA GLY A 183 18.28 1.07 -10.05
C GLY A 183 17.42 2.33 -9.96
N ILE A 184 16.95 2.86 -11.10
CA ILE A 184 16.14 4.08 -11.15
C ILE A 184 14.81 3.92 -10.41
N PHE A 185 14.00 2.90 -10.74
CA PHE A 185 12.72 2.71 -10.08
C PHE A 185 12.85 2.34 -8.60
N GLY A 186 13.87 1.55 -8.25
CA GLY A 186 14.16 1.20 -6.87
C GLY A 186 14.60 2.41 -6.04
N MET A 187 15.44 3.29 -6.59
CA MET A 187 15.88 4.54 -5.96
C MET A 187 14.67 5.46 -5.69
N VAL A 188 13.82 5.67 -6.67
CA VAL A 188 12.60 6.48 -6.51
C VAL A 188 11.65 5.84 -5.50
N ALA A 189 11.51 4.50 -5.49
CA ALA A 189 10.74 3.78 -4.48
C ALA A 189 11.28 4.02 -3.06
N ALA A 190 12.61 3.97 -2.86
CA ALA A 190 13.24 4.22 -1.57
C ALA A 190 13.09 5.69 -1.10
N ALA A 191 12.94 6.63 -2.02
CA ALA A 191 12.60 8.02 -1.73
C ALA A 191 11.08 8.27 -1.59
N THR A 192 10.24 7.26 -1.88
CA THR A 192 8.77 7.33 -1.72
C THR A 192 8.31 6.76 -0.38
N ARG A 193 8.96 5.70 0.12
CA ARG A 193 8.68 5.04 1.41
C ARG A 193 9.92 4.31 1.91
N VAL A 194 10.09 4.22 3.22
CA VAL A 194 11.18 3.45 3.85
C VAL A 194 11.21 1.98 3.39
N PHE A 195 10.06 1.40 3.07
CA PHE A 195 9.95 0.05 2.49
C PHE A 195 10.75 -0.14 1.20
N GLY A 196 11.11 0.94 0.50
CA GLY A 196 11.92 0.88 -0.71
C GLY A 196 13.32 0.33 -0.48
N ILE A 197 13.89 0.47 0.74
CA ILE A 197 15.20 -0.12 1.06
C ILE A 197 15.18 -1.65 1.02
N ILE A 198 14.02 -2.27 1.25
CA ILE A 198 13.86 -3.73 1.21
C ILE A 198 14.05 -4.25 -0.22
N LEU A 199 13.71 -3.44 -1.23
CA LEU A 199 13.97 -3.79 -2.63
C LEU A 199 15.46 -4.03 -2.87
N PHE A 200 16.34 -3.29 -2.22
CA PHE A 200 17.79 -3.51 -2.33
C PHE A 200 18.16 -4.96 -1.99
N LEU A 201 17.74 -5.44 -0.82
CA LEU A 201 18.02 -6.83 -0.38
C LEU A 201 17.35 -7.86 -1.29
N ALA A 202 16.08 -7.63 -1.64
CA ALA A 202 15.33 -8.54 -2.52
C ALA A 202 15.95 -8.62 -3.92
N LEU A 203 16.43 -7.51 -4.46
CA LEU A 203 17.05 -7.48 -5.80
C LEU A 203 18.48 -8.03 -5.80
N LEU A 204 19.22 -7.95 -4.69
CA LEU A 204 20.48 -8.70 -4.54
C LEU A 204 20.24 -10.21 -4.66
N ILE A 205 19.20 -10.73 -4.00
CA ILE A 205 18.79 -12.13 -4.11
C ILE A 205 18.36 -12.46 -5.55
N GLU A 206 17.58 -11.59 -6.21
CA GLU A 206 17.15 -11.79 -7.60
C GLU A 206 18.36 -11.84 -8.56
N ALA A 207 19.32 -10.94 -8.37
CA ALA A 207 20.55 -10.89 -9.17
C ALA A 207 21.42 -12.13 -8.97
N TRP A 208 21.56 -12.57 -7.72
CA TRP A 208 22.29 -13.77 -7.37
C TRP A 208 21.66 -15.03 -7.97
N GLN A 209 20.34 -15.22 -7.80
CA GLN A 209 19.59 -16.33 -8.40
C GLN A 209 19.65 -16.30 -9.93
N GLY A 210 19.59 -15.12 -10.52
CA GLY A 210 19.66 -14.90 -11.98
C GLY A 210 21.07 -15.03 -12.57
N ARG A 211 22.10 -15.25 -11.73
CA ARG A 211 23.53 -15.30 -12.12
C ARG A 211 23.91 -14.16 -13.06
N VAL A 212 23.55 -12.94 -12.68
CA VAL A 212 23.77 -11.76 -13.52
C VAL A 212 25.23 -11.31 -13.51
N LYS A 213 25.62 -10.54 -14.55
CA LYS A 213 26.99 -10.00 -14.62
C LYS A 213 27.25 -9.03 -13.44
N ILE A 214 28.49 -8.97 -12.97
CA ILE A 214 28.91 -8.14 -11.83
C ILE A 214 28.53 -6.66 -12.01
N GLY A 215 28.60 -6.11 -13.21
CA GLY A 215 28.19 -4.73 -13.49
C GLY A 215 26.71 -4.45 -13.25
N SER A 216 25.84 -5.48 -13.15
CA SER A 216 24.43 -5.30 -12.82
C SER A 216 24.23 -4.89 -11.35
N TYR A 217 25.13 -5.30 -10.47
CA TYR A 217 25.08 -4.97 -9.03
C TYR A 217 25.29 -3.47 -8.80
N PHE A 218 26.09 -2.80 -9.66
CA PHE A 218 26.25 -1.34 -9.61
C PHE A 218 24.91 -0.60 -9.66
N TRP A 219 24.00 -1.05 -10.51
CA TRP A 219 22.67 -0.41 -10.62
C TRP A 219 21.79 -0.69 -9.39
N ILE A 220 21.93 -1.84 -8.74
CA ILE A 220 21.21 -2.15 -7.50
C ILE A 220 21.66 -1.22 -6.37
N LEU A 221 22.93 -0.82 -6.33
CA LEU A 221 23.46 0.13 -5.35
C LEU A 221 22.84 1.54 -5.44
N LEU A 222 22.13 1.88 -6.52
CA LEU A 222 21.38 3.13 -6.61
C LEU A 222 20.16 3.14 -5.67
N ILE A 223 19.60 1.97 -5.35
CA ILE A 223 18.36 1.88 -4.56
C ILE A 223 18.48 2.59 -3.20
N PRO A 224 19.50 2.34 -2.36
CA PRO A 224 19.70 3.04 -1.09
C PRO A 224 19.85 4.55 -1.24
N LEU A 225 20.35 5.05 -2.38
CA LEU A 225 20.56 6.49 -2.57
C LEU A 225 19.27 7.30 -2.47
N GLY A 226 18.10 6.70 -2.77
CA GLY A 226 16.81 7.36 -2.60
C GLY A 226 16.52 7.68 -1.13
N LEU A 227 16.76 6.73 -0.22
CA LEU A 227 16.64 6.95 1.22
C LEU A 227 17.72 7.90 1.73
N ILE A 228 18.97 7.71 1.32
CA ILE A 228 20.09 8.58 1.71
C ILE A 228 19.83 10.03 1.30
N ALA A 229 19.31 10.28 0.11
CA ALA A 229 18.96 11.63 -0.32
C ALA A 229 17.91 12.28 0.61
N TYR A 230 16.92 11.51 1.07
CA TYR A 230 15.95 12.02 2.03
C TYR A 230 16.57 12.26 3.42
N MET A 231 17.45 11.37 3.87
CA MET A 231 18.20 11.57 5.13
C MET A 231 19.06 12.83 5.10
N ILE A 232 19.74 13.11 3.98
CA ILE A 232 20.51 14.34 3.80
C ILE A 232 19.61 15.57 3.83
N TYR A 233 18.46 15.52 3.14
CA TYR A 233 17.48 16.59 3.20
C TYR A 233 17.02 16.87 4.64
N GLN A 234 16.69 15.84 5.41
CA GLN A 234 16.28 15.99 6.81
C GLN A 234 17.39 16.52 7.69
N TRP A 235 18.63 16.06 7.49
CA TRP A 235 19.77 16.58 8.22
C TRP A 235 19.98 18.08 7.99
N VAL A 236 19.85 18.53 6.75
CA VAL A 236 19.99 19.96 6.40
C VAL A 236 18.82 20.80 6.93
N SER A 237 17.59 20.26 6.89
CA SER A 237 16.37 21.04 7.24
C SER A 237 16.04 21.04 8.73
N VAL A 238 16.27 19.91 9.44
CA VAL A 238 15.88 19.76 10.86
C VAL A 238 17.01 19.23 11.74
N ALA A 239 18.25 19.15 11.22
CA ALA A 239 19.45 18.66 11.91
C ALA A 239 19.34 17.21 12.43
N ASP A 240 18.37 16.42 11.92
CA ASP A 240 18.17 15.03 12.28
C ASP A 240 17.96 14.18 11.01
N PRO A 241 18.97 13.38 10.56
CA PRO A 241 18.87 12.57 9.36
C PRO A 241 17.86 11.42 9.48
N LEU A 242 17.45 11.06 10.69
CA LEU A 242 16.50 10.00 10.99
C LEU A 242 15.16 10.52 11.50
N ALA A 243 14.84 11.80 11.29
CA ALA A 243 13.60 12.41 11.76
C ALA A 243 12.37 11.59 11.33
N PHE A 244 12.35 11.03 10.11
CA PHE A 244 11.27 10.16 9.66
C PHE A 244 11.05 8.92 10.56
N TYR A 245 12.08 8.47 11.26
CA TYR A 245 11.99 7.34 12.19
C TYR A 245 11.64 7.80 13.61
N HIS A 246 12.32 8.85 14.11
CA HIS A 246 12.11 9.36 15.46
C HIS A 246 10.70 9.91 15.66
N LEU A 247 10.10 10.49 14.62
CA LEU A 247 8.73 11.02 14.66
C LEU A 247 7.64 9.93 14.61
N GLN A 248 7.97 8.67 14.28
CA GLN A 248 6.97 7.59 14.22
C GLN A 248 6.27 7.36 15.56
N THR A 249 6.98 7.49 16.68
CA THR A 249 6.43 7.34 18.03
C THR A 249 5.51 8.50 18.44
N ILE A 250 5.66 9.65 17.81
CA ILE A 250 4.84 10.84 18.07
C ILE A 250 3.59 10.81 17.18
N VAL A 251 3.76 10.53 15.88
CA VAL A 251 2.66 10.46 14.89
C VAL A 251 1.78 9.22 15.12
N GLY A 252 2.39 8.11 15.52
CA GLY A 252 1.72 6.84 15.84
C GLY A 252 2.07 6.37 17.25
N PRO A 253 1.42 6.88 18.32
CA PRO A 253 1.79 6.58 19.71
C PRO A 253 1.69 5.09 20.09
N GLN A 254 1.07 4.26 19.26
CA GLN A 254 1.05 2.79 19.38
C GLN A 254 2.36 2.11 18.92
N HIS A 255 3.28 2.85 18.30
CA HIS A 255 4.60 2.35 17.90
C HIS A 255 5.64 2.62 18.99
N GLU A 256 6.38 1.60 19.38
CA GLU A 256 7.46 1.71 20.34
C GLU A 256 8.81 1.97 19.64
N SER A 257 9.69 2.70 20.28
CA SER A 257 11.05 2.99 19.76
C SER A 257 11.97 1.77 19.79
N GLY A 258 11.60 0.71 20.56
CA GLY A 258 12.36 -0.53 20.69
C GLY A 258 11.90 -1.63 19.74
N ILE A 259 12.74 -2.63 19.53
CA ILE A 259 12.39 -3.84 18.79
C ILE A 259 11.58 -4.77 19.71
N ILE A 260 10.32 -4.98 19.38
CA ILE A 260 9.43 -5.92 20.08
C ILE A 260 9.28 -7.19 19.23
N LEU A 261 9.57 -8.34 19.83
CA LEU A 261 9.48 -9.61 19.12
C LEU A 261 8.02 -9.98 18.80
N LEU A 262 7.80 -10.53 17.62
CA LEU A 262 6.45 -10.90 17.13
C LEU A 262 5.61 -11.72 18.14
N PRO A 263 6.15 -12.73 18.86
CA PRO A 263 5.34 -13.46 19.85
C PRO A 263 4.69 -12.54 20.88
N GLN A 264 5.39 -11.47 21.30
CA GLN A 264 4.83 -10.50 22.25
C GLN A 264 3.74 -9.63 21.60
N VAL A 265 3.90 -9.28 20.33
CA VAL A 265 2.87 -8.53 19.59
C VAL A 265 1.60 -9.38 19.45
N TYR A 266 1.72 -10.65 19.06
CA TYR A 266 0.58 -11.57 19.00
C TYR A 266 -0.08 -11.76 20.37
N PHE A 267 0.70 -11.91 21.43
CA PHE A 267 0.17 -12.03 22.79
C PHE A 267 -0.66 -10.78 23.19
N ARG A 268 -0.15 -9.57 22.88
CA ARG A 268 -0.89 -8.31 23.11
C ARG A 268 -2.24 -8.32 22.40
N TYR A 269 -2.28 -8.67 21.09
CA TYR A 269 -3.53 -8.71 20.33
C TYR A 269 -4.50 -9.78 20.84
N ILE A 270 -4.03 -10.97 21.17
CA ILE A 270 -4.87 -12.03 21.78
C ILE A 270 -5.47 -11.52 23.09
N LYS A 271 -4.66 -10.90 23.95
CA LYS A 271 -5.15 -10.30 25.21
C LYS A 271 -6.22 -9.25 24.95
N ILE A 272 -5.97 -8.31 24.01
CA ILE A 272 -6.93 -7.26 23.66
C ILE A 272 -8.25 -7.89 23.16
N LEU A 273 -8.18 -8.83 22.23
CA LEU A 273 -9.37 -9.49 21.66
C LEU A 273 -10.19 -10.27 22.70
N LEU A 274 -9.54 -10.84 23.71
CA LEU A 274 -10.23 -11.56 24.80
C LEU A 274 -10.78 -10.64 25.89
N THR A 275 -10.21 -9.44 26.07
CA THR A 275 -10.60 -8.51 27.15
C THR A 275 -11.46 -7.35 26.68
N SER A 276 -11.42 -7.01 25.37
CA SER A 276 -12.25 -5.95 24.81
C SER A 276 -13.65 -6.48 24.47
N GLY A 277 -14.69 -5.77 24.90
CA GLY A 277 -16.07 -6.12 24.57
C GLY A 277 -16.36 -5.89 23.07
N LEU A 278 -17.25 -6.69 22.50
CA LEU A 278 -17.73 -6.55 21.10
C LEU A 278 -18.40 -5.19 20.81
N SER A 279 -18.80 -4.47 21.84
CA SER A 279 -19.37 -3.12 21.75
C SER A 279 -18.32 -2.03 21.48
N ASN A 280 -17.02 -2.35 21.57
CA ASN A 280 -15.95 -1.40 21.26
C ASN A 280 -15.91 -1.15 19.74
N PRO A 281 -16.09 0.11 19.27
CA PRO A 281 -16.08 0.43 17.84
C PRO A 281 -14.78 0.02 17.12
N ILE A 282 -13.66 -0.06 17.86
CA ILE A 282 -12.34 -0.39 17.32
C ILE A 282 -12.16 -1.94 17.22
N TYR A 283 -13.05 -2.74 17.80
CA TYR A 283 -12.90 -4.21 17.86
C TYR A 283 -12.74 -4.84 16.46
N SER A 284 -13.54 -4.41 15.49
CA SER A 284 -13.48 -4.92 14.12
C SER A 284 -12.13 -4.62 13.44
N ILE A 285 -11.52 -3.48 13.77
CA ILE A 285 -10.21 -3.08 13.26
C ILE A 285 -9.12 -3.95 13.90
N MET A 286 -9.18 -4.18 15.20
CA MET A 286 -8.23 -5.05 15.91
C MET A 286 -8.29 -6.50 15.40
N VAL A 287 -9.48 -7.01 15.08
CA VAL A 287 -9.67 -8.32 14.43
C VAL A 287 -9.00 -8.32 13.06
N LEU A 288 -9.23 -7.28 12.23
CA LEU A 288 -8.61 -7.17 10.93
C LEU A 288 -7.08 -7.13 11.03
N GLU A 289 -6.54 -6.31 11.93
CA GLU A 289 -5.09 -6.19 12.17
C GLU A 289 -4.46 -7.52 12.59
N PHE A 290 -5.10 -8.24 13.52
CA PHE A 290 -4.64 -9.55 13.97
C PHE A 290 -4.66 -10.60 12.84
N VAL A 291 -5.78 -10.69 12.11
CA VAL A 291 -5.93 -11.65 10.99
C VAL A 291 -4.93 -11.36 9.88
N VAL A 292 -4.74 -10.09 9.54
CA VAL A 292 -3.74 -9.67 8.54
C VAL A 292 -2.33 -9.93 9.05
N GLY A 293 -2.02 -9.57 10.30
CA GLY A 293 -0.73 -9.83 10.91
C GLY A 293 -0.35 -11.31 10.87
N LEU A 294 -1.29 -12.19 11.25
CA LEU A 294 -1.08 -13.64 11.20
C LEU A 294 -0.92 -14.16 9.75
N SER A 295 -1.83 -13.73 8.87
CA SER A 295 -1.84 -14.21 7.48
C SER A 295 -0.58 -13.80 6.72
N PHE A 296 -0.16 -12.53 6.80
CA PHE A 296 0.99 -12.03 6.05
C PHE A 296 2.35 -12.46 6.62
N PHE A 297 2.39 -12.95 7.85
CA PHE A 297 3.52 -13.68 8.38
C PHE A 297 3.60 -15.11 7.82
N ILE A 298 2.48 -15.81 7.76
CA ILE A 298 2.40 -17.22 7.31
C ILE A 298 2.53 -17.35 5.78
N LEU A 299 1.97 -16.42 5.01
CA LEU A 299 1.96 -16.51 3.54
C LEU A 299 3.36 -16.64 2.91
N PRO A 300 4.40 -15.87 3.28
CA PRO A 300 5.75 -16.08 2.76
C PRO A 300 6.33 -17.47 3.07
N ILE A 301 6.01 -18.03 4.23
CA ILE A 301 6.44 -19.39 4.63
C ILE A 301 5.76 -20.43 3.72
N ILE A 302 4.46 -20.32 3.50
CA ILE A 302 3.74 -21.18 2.54
C ILE A 302 4.31 -20.98 1.13
N GLY A 303 4.63 -19.74 0.75
CA GLY A 303 5.25 -19.41 -0.53
C GLY A 303 6.57 -20.13 -0.76
N PHE A 304 7.40 -20.27 0.28
CA PHE A 304 8.62 -21.05 0.22
C PHE A 304 8.33 -22.53 -0.07
N LEU A 305 7.36 -23.13 0.58
CA LEU A 305 6.90 -24.51 0.32
C LEU A 305 6.33 -24.67 -1.09
N LYS A 306 5.70 -23.63 -1.64
CA LYS A 306 5.16 -23.58 -3.01
C LYS A 306 6.20 -23.19 -4.06
N LYS A 307 7.48 -23.06 -3.68
CA LYS A 307 8.61 -22.71 -4.58
C LYS A 307 8.43 -21.36 -5.29
N VAL A 308 7.77 -20.41 -4.64
CA VAL A 308 7.74 -19.02 -5.09
C VAL A 308 9.14 -18.43 -5.03
N ARG A 309 9.50 -17.52 -5.92
CA ARG A 309 10.83 -16.93 -6.02
C ARG A 309 11.30 -16.36 -4.69
N LEU A 310 12.53 -16.67 -4.30
CA LEU A 310 13.08 -16.27 -3.00
C LEU A 310 13.19 -14.75 -2.86
N SER A 311 13.52 -14.02 -3.94
CA SER A 311 13.53 -12.55 -3.96
C SER A 311 12.16 -11.94 -3.63
N TYR A 312 11.07 -12.54 -4.12
CA TYR A 312 9.70 -12.13 -3.82
C TYR A 312 9.38 -12.39 -2.34
N LEU A 313 9.71 -13.59 -1.85
CA LEU A 313 9.45 -13.96 -0.46
C LEU A 313 10.26 -13.12 0.52
N ALA A 314 11.51 -12.79 0.20
CA ALA A 314 12.34 -11.89 0.98
C ALA A 314 11.70 -10.49 1.08
N PHE A 315 11.23 -9.93 -0.05
CA PHE A 315 10.50 -8.66 -0.05
C PHE A 315 9.24 -8.73 0.81
N ALA A 316 8.45 -9.80 0.70
CA ALA A 316 7.23 -9.97 1.48
C ALA A 316 7.50 -10.11 2.97
N LEU A 317 8.44 -10.98 3.36
CA LEU A 317 8.72 -11.27 4.76
C LEU A 317 9.37 -10.08 5.48
N ILE A 318 10.42 -9.48 4.89
CA ILE A 318 11.10 -8.34 5.48
C ILE A 318 10.15 -7.12 5.51
N GLY A 319 9.35 -6.93 4.44
CA GLY A 319 8.36 -5.86 4.38
C GLY A 319 7.26 -6.00 5.43
N PHE A 320 6.87 -7.22 5.77
CA PHE A 320 5.94 -7.46 6.88
C PHE A 320 6.62 -7.24 8.25
N LEU A 321 7.84 -7.74 8.43
CA LEU A 321 8.55 -7.65 9.71
C LEU A 321 8.90 -6.20 10.08
N LEU A 322 9.28 -5.36 9.11
CA LEU A 322 9.76 -4.00 9.36
C LEU A 322 8.81 -3.17 10.24
N PRO A 323 7.50 -3.05 9.95
CA PRO A 323 6.57 -2.34 10.82
C PRO A 323 6.12 -3.18 12.02
N SER A 324 6.06 -4.52 11.89
CA SER A 324 5.49 -5.40 12.92
C SER A 324 6.35 -5.51 14.18
N VAL A 325 7.66 -5.26 14.08
CA VAL A 325 8.58 -5.29 15.23
C VAL A 325 8.56 -4.00 16.06
N GLN A 326 7.71 -3.04 15.73
CA GLN A 326 7.48 -1.82 16.52
C GLN A 326 6.39 -1.99 17.60
N GLY A 327 6.02 -3.21 17.92
CA GLY A 327 5.15 -3.54 19.05
C GLY A 327 3.65 -3.59 18.77
N SER A 328 3.21 -3.28 17.55
CA SER A 328 1.81 -3.26 17.16
C SER A 328 1.61 -3.73 15.70
N PHE A 329 0.39 -4.25 15.41
CA PHE A 329 -0.09 -4.42 14.04
C PHE A 329 -0.95 -3.24 13.57
N SER A 330 -0.95 -2.15 14.31
CA SER A 330 -1.60 -0.91 13.88
C SER A 330 -1.10 -0.52 12.49
N SER A 331 -2.02 -0.17 11.61
CA SER A 331 -1.74 0.10 10.19
C SER A 331 -1.19 -1.09 9.37
N ALA A 332 -1.00 -2.29 9.94
CA ALA A 332 -0.56 -3.45 9.17
C ALA A 332 -1.47 -3.75 7.97
N PRO A 333 -2.83 -3.67 8.06
CA PRO A 333 -3.70 -3.88 6.91
C PRO A 333 -3.44 -2.91 5.74
N ARG A 334 -2.90 -1.74 6.01
CA ARG A 334 -2.47 -0.78 4.98
C ARG A 334 -1.06 -1.10 4.46
N TYR A 335 -0.12 -1.37 5.36
CA TYR A 335 1.27 -1.63 4.99
C TYR A 335 1.45 -2.90 4.15
N VAL A 336 0.65 -3.93 4.36
CA VAL A 336 0.74 -5.17 3.58
C VAL A 336 0.26 -5.04 2.13
N LEU A 337 -0.47 -3.98 1.79
CA LEU A 337 -0.98 -3.74 0.43
C LEU A 337 0.12 -3.78 -0.64
N ILE A 338 1.32 -3.31 -0.30
CA ILE A 338 2.47 -3.26 -1.20
C ILE A 338 3.18 -4.60 -1.36
N LEU A 339 2.87 -5.60 -0.54
CA LEU A 339 3.54 -6.89 -0.49
C LEU A 339 2.91 -7.89 -1.49
N PHE A 340 2.99 -7.57 -2.79
CA PHE A 340 2.39 -8.39 -3.85
C PHE A 340 2.73 -9.89 -3.79
N PRO A 341 3.91 -10.34 -3.28
CA PRO A 341 4.19 -11.76 -3.25
C PRO A 341 3.30 -12.53 -2.27
N SER A 342 2.88 -11.91 -1.16
CA SER A 342 1.91 -12.52 -0.25
C SER A 342 0.54 -12.68 -0.93
N PHE A 343 0.11 -11.70 -1.72
CA PHE A 343 -1.10 -11.82 -2.54
C PHE A 343 -0.98 -12.89 -3.64
N LEU A 344 0.22 -13.07 -4.20
CA LEU A 344 0.50 -14.16 -5.14
C LEU A 344 0.31 -15.52 -4.46
N VAL A 345 0.90 -15.71 -3.26
CA VAL A 345 0.74 -16.96 -2.51
C VAL A 345 -0.73 -17.21 -2.16
N LEU A 346 -1.43 -16.16 -1.71
CA LEU A 346 -2.87 -16.24 -1.44
C LEU A 346 -3.65 -16.62 -2.71
N GLY A 347 -3.29 -16.07 -3.87
CA GLY A 347 -3.86 -16.43 -5.17
C GLY A 347 -3.68 -17.90 -5.52
N ILE A 348 -2.48 -18.45 -5.26
CA ILE A 348 -2.19 -19.89 -5.47
C ILE A 348 -3.05 -20.75 -4.52
N ILE A 349 -3.21 -20.34 -3.27
CA ILE A 349 -4.06 -21.04 -2.28
C ILE A 349 -5.52 -21.00 -2.73
N VAL A 350 -6.04 -19.80 -3.01
CA VAL A 350 -7.44 -19.61 -3.42
C VAL A 350 -7.74 -20.35 -4.73
N ASP A 351 -6.79 -20.43 -5.67
CA ASP A 351 -7.00 -21.20 -6.92
C ASP A 351 -7.23 -22.69 -6.66
N GLY A 352 -6.65 -23.25 -5.61
CA GLY A 352 -6.85 -24.63 -5.19
C GLY A 352 -8.17 -24.91 -4.45
N LEU A 353 -8.88 -23.88 -3.97
CA LEU A 353 -10.11 -24.08 -3.19
C LEU A 353 -11.30 -24.53 -4.05
N PRO A 354 -12.30 -25.24 -3.49
CA PRO A 354 -13.58 -25.47 -4.13
C PRO A 354 -14.29 -24.16 -4.50
N LYS A 355 -15.14 -24.19 -5.54
CA LYS A 355 -15.82 -23.01 -6.08
C LYS A 355 -16.60 -22.22 -5.02
N LEU A 356 -17.29 -22.89 -4.10
CA LEU A 356 -18.08 -22.25 -3.06
C LEU A 356 -17.19 -21.40 -2.12
N PHE A 357 -16.05 -21.94 -1.69
CA PHE A 357 -15.11 -21.20 -0.83
C PHE A 357 -14.48 -19.99 -1.54
N LYS A 358 -14.19 -20.09 -2.84
CA LYS A 358 -13.74 -18.95 -3.65
C LYS A 358 -14.77 -17.83 -3.65
N ILE A 359 -16.03 -18.19 -3.92
CA ILE A 359 -17.13 -17.21 -3.94
C ILE A 359 -17.27 -16.58 -2.54
N GLY A 360 -17.29 -17.40 -1.47
CA GLY A 360 -17.36 -16.92 -0.09
C GLY A 360 -16.23 -15.95 0.26
N TYR A 361 -14.99 -16.27 -0.15
CA TYR A 361 -13.83 -15.39 0.03
C TYR A 361 -14.06 -14.00 -0.61
N PHE A 362 -14.46 -13.95 -1.90
CA PHE A 362 -14.64 -12.68 -2.60
C PHE A 362 -15.84 -11.88 -2.07
N ILE A 363 -16.93 -12.55 -1.68
CA ILE A 363 -18.09 -11.87 -1.05
C ILE A 363 -17.66 -11.26 0.27
N MET A 364 -17.01 -12.03 1.16
CA MET A 364 -16.58 -11.54 2.46
C MET A 364 -15.57 -10.39 2.32
N SER A 365 -14.53 -10.56 1.49
CA SER A 365 -13.53 -9.51 1.24
C SER A 365 -14.17 -8.25 0.66
N GLY A 366 -15.11 -8.39 -0.27
CA GLY A 366 -15.83 -7.26 -0.85
C GLY A 366 -16.69 -6.52 0.17
N ILE A 367 -17.41 -7.24 1.03
CA ILE A 367 -18.20 -6.64 2.14
C ILE A 367 -17.27 -5.87 3.08
N LEU A 368 -16.14 -6.47 3.48
CA LEU A 368 -15.16 -5.81 4.36
C LEU A 368 -14.54 -4.58 3.69
N LEU A 369 -14.22 -4.65 2.39
CA LEU A 369 -13.70 -3.51 1.63
C LEU A 369 -14.69 -2.32 1.68
N ILE A 370 -15.97 -2.57 1.37
CA ILE A 370 -17.00 -1.53 1.41
C ILE A 370 -17.18 -1.00 2.84
N PHE A 371 -17.29 -1.88 3.82
CA PHE A 371 -17.46 -1.50 5.22
C PHE A 371 -16.32 -0.61 5.72
N PHE A 372 -15.06 -1.02 5.56
CA PHE A 372 -13.92 -0.25 6.03
C PHE A 372 -13.69 1.03 5.21
N SER A 373 -13.98 1.04 3.90
CA SER A 373 -13.91 2.27 3.12
C SER A 373 -14.94 3.30 3.58
N MET A 374 -16.17 2.87 3.92
CA MET A 374 -17.22 3.77 4.46
C MET A 374 -16.79 4.39 5.79
N LEU A 375 -16.18 3.60 6.68
CA LEU A 375 -15.64 4.11 7.95
C LEU A 375 -14.52 5.13 7.70
N PHE A 376 -13.54 4.81 6.85
CA PHE A 376 -12.45 5.70 6.49
C PHE A 376 -12.97 7.03 5.94
N PHE A 377 -13.94 7.00 5.03
CA PHE A 377 -14.50 8.22 4.44
C PHE A 377 -15.16 9.13 5.46
N ARG A 378 -15.59 8.61 6.62
CA ARG A 378 -16.21 9.39 7.69
C ARG A 378 -15.27 9.68 8.85
N GLY A 379 -13.95 9.53 8.64
CA GLY A 379 -12.93 9.87 9.63
C GLY A 379 -12.80 8.87 10.79
N TYR A 380 -13.31 7.65 10.63
CA TYR A 380 -12.99 6.56 11.54
C TYR A 380 -11.62 5.98 11.17
N TRP A 381 -10.78 5.79 12.18
CA TRP A 381 -9.49 5.14 11.96
C TRP A 381 -9.70 3.69 11.52
N VAL A 382 -9.08 3.28 10.42
CA VAL A 382 -9.22 1.92 9.89
C VAL A 382 -7.89 1.18 9.85
N ALA A 383 -6.77 1.85 9.60
CA ALA A 383 -5.43 1.26 9.54
C ALA A 383 -4.35 2.35 9.50
#